data_e4ffcb483749f2457328a3ff14613c9d
#
_entry.id   e4ffcb483749f2457328a3ff14613c9d
#
_cell.length_a   1.000
_cell.length_b   1.000
_cell.length_c   1.000
_cell.angle_alpha   90.00
_cell.angle_beta   90.00
_cell.angle_gamma   90.00
#
_symmetry.space_group_name_H-M   'P 1'
#
loop_
_entity.id
_entity.type
_entity.pdbx_description
1 polymer ?
#
loop_
_entity_poly.entity_id
_entity_poly.type
_entity_poly.pdbx_seq_one_letter_code
_entity_poly.pdbx_strand_id
1 'polypeptide(L)'
;MKRLAFALLMAAASLLPAAVINVEFKFTPFVGDSTKDDKVTTVPGKAAIFINNVPFVEQEVRKDELPVLFDEHEVAPSVWVPMSSVGPVVRKGKNKIRIEFTPDDSATPYRAQLRWASVTDQTTEETEPGSMRSTNQANEGVDDRKSVKGKVVFEREFAGDFAIDLPWHHYPPVASLTEEDKQNIATLLKTRAEWFQPDFAALYKAIEENESLKVDDVRKAQCLETVYKAGVRVTAPQAGEMEFATTGGPEVVVTGKKGPLFGLDEKTFAPIKDEDTQMCAGMALSVIYPGKLVTVRKPDGAWEIVY
;
A
#
# COMPACT_ATOMS: atom_id res chain seq x y z
N MET A 1 21.96 -42.68 -43.97
CA MET A 1 20.94 -41.65 -43.77
C MET A 1 20.35 -41.74 -42.37
N LYS A 2 21.11 -41.48 -41.29
CA LYS A 2 20.64 -41.50 -39.89
C LYS A 2 21.41 -40.51 -38.99
N ARG A 3 21.85 -39.37 -39.52
CA ARG A 3 22.62 -38.38 -38.72
C ARG A 3 22.12 -36.94 -38.84
N LEU A 4 20.86 -36.70 -39.30
CA LEU A 4 20.32 -35.35 -39.46
C LEU A 4 19.10 -35.04 -38.55
N ALA A 5 18.73 -35.95 -37.64
CA ALA A 5 17.54 -35.73 -36.77
C ALA A 5 17.88 -35.25 -35.36
N PHE A 6 19.16 -35.01 -35.01
CA PHE A 6 19.53 -34.64 -33.62
C PHE A 6 19.92 -33.17 -33.44
N ALA A 7 19.92 -32.36 -34.48
CA ALA A 7 20.36 -30.96 -34.42
C ALA A 7 19.23 -29.95 -34.29
N LEU A 8 17.94 -30.37 -34.29
CA LEU A 8 16.80 -29.47 -34.24
C LEU A 8 16.06 -29.41 -32.90
N LEU A 9 16.53 -30.10 -31.88
CA LEU A 9 15.87 -30.14 -30.55
C LEU A 9 16.55 -29.26 -29.49
N MET A 10 17.58 -28.48 -29.82
CA MET A 10 18.27 -27.61 -28.86
C MET A 10 18.05 -26.12 -29.08
N ALA A 11 17.14 -25.72 -29.94
CA ALA A 11 16.88 -24.28 -30.22
C ALA A 11 15.56 -23.74 -29.64
N ALA A 12 14.87 -24.51 -28.82
CA ALA A 12 13.71 -24.04 -28.05
C ALA A 12 14.04 -23.97 -26.56
N ALA A 13 15.21 -23.42 -26.20
CA ALA A 13 15.33 -22.78 -24.90
C ALA A 13 14.38 -21.57 -24.98
N SER A 14 13.15 -21.78 -24.56
CA SER A 14 12.17 -20.74 -24.37
C SER A 14 12.86 -19.65 -23.54
N LEU A 15 13.09 -18.50 -24.17
CA LEU A 15 13.36 -17.24 -23.48
C LEU A 15 12.10 -16.97 -22.66
N LEU A 16 12.01 -17.57 -21.47
CA LEU A 16 11.05 -17.12 -20.46
C LEU A 16 11.42 -15.67 -20.21
N PRO A 17 10.48 -14.72 -20.36
CA PRO A 17 10.76 -13.36 -20.01
C PRO A 17 11.24 -13.32 -18.57
N ALA A 18 12.32 -12.56 -18.30
CA ALA A 18 12.82 -12.40 -16.94
C ALA A 18 11.69 -11.89 -16.04
N ALA A 19 11.51 -12.54 -14.89
CA ALA A 19 10.44 -12.20 -13.97
C ALA A 19 10.67 -10.79 -13.38
N VAL A 20 9.64 -10.00 -13.28
CA VAL A 20 9.68 -8.69 -12.61
C VAL A 20 9.73 -8.94 -11.10
N ILE A 21 10.81 -8.51 -10.44
CA ILE A 21 11.02 -8.68 -9.00
C ILE A 21 10.61 -7.45 -8.17
N ASN A 22 10.54 -6.29 -8.79
CA ASN A 22 10.02 -5.07 -8.19
C ASN A 22 9.60 -4.07 -9.26
N VAL A 23 8.66 -3.19 -8.91
CA VAL A 23 8.33 -1.99 -9.68
C VAL A 23 8.32 -0.82 -8.73
N GLU A 24 8.98 0.26 -9.10
CA GLU A 24 9.03 1.48 -8.32
C GLU A 24 8.29 2.61 -9.03
N PHE A 25 7.55 3.39 -8.23
CA PHE A 25 6.92 4.63 -8.69
C PHE A 25 7.42 5.79 -7.85
N LYS A 26 7.89 6.84 -8.54
CA LYS A 26 8.43 8.05 -7.96
C LYS A 26 7.63 9.23 -8.48
N PHE A 27 7.00 9.99 -7.59
CA PHE A 27 6.19 11.13 -7.95
C PHE A 27 6.72 12.41 -7.30
N THR A 28 6.73 13.51 -8.07
CA THR A 28 7.16 14.82 -7.57
C THR A 28 6.34 15.93 -8.24
N PRO A 29 5.60 16.73 -7.46
CA PRO A 29 5.02 17.99 -7.90
C PRO A 29 6.01 19.12 -7.58
N PHE A 30 6.38 19.96 -8.56
CA PHE A 30 7.40 20.99 -8.35
C PHE A 30 7.20 22.23 -9.22
N VAL A 31 7.88 23.31 -8.84
CA VAL A 31 8.12 24.51 -9.63
C VAL A 31 9.62 24.68 -9.85
N GLY A 32 10.00 25.23 -11.00
CA GLY A 32 11.38 25.35 -11.46
C GLY A 32 11.60 24.61 -12.78
N ASP A 33 12.80 24.73 -13.33
CA ASP A 33 13.19 24.11 -14.60
C ASP A 33 14.25 23.03 -14.37
N SER A 34 13.83 21.79 -14.19
CA SER A 34 14.74 20.65 -13.96
C SER A 34 15.73 20.40 -15.10
N THR A 35 15.63 21.12 -16.23
CA THR A 35 16.61 21.04 -17.31
C THR A 35 17.73 22.07 -17.22
N LYS A 36 17.61 23.02 -16.27
CA LYS A 36 18.56 24.13 -16.09
C LYS A 36 18.99 24.34 -14.65
N ASP A 37 18.11 23.98 -13.73
CA ASP A 37 18.31 24.23 -12.30
C ASP A 37 18.87 22.97 -11.62
N ASP A 38 19.82 23.12 -10.73
CA ASP A 38 20.35 22.02 -9.91
C ASP A 38 19.35 21.56 -8.83
N LYS A 39 18.38 22.40 -8.53
CA LYS A 39 17.30 22.15 -7.57
C LYS A 39 15.98 22.70 -8.05
N VAL A 40 14.91 22.07 -7.59
CA VAL A 40 13.53 22.52 -7.80
C VAL A 40 12.80 22.59 -6.46
N THR A 41 11.75 23.40 -6.38
CA THR A 41 10.94 23.52 -5.15
C THR A 41 9.68 22.69 -5.28
N THR A 42 9.41 21.81 -4.31
CA THR A 42 8.18 21.01 -4.27
C THR A 42 6.95 21.88 -4.01
N VAL A 43 5.83 21.46 -4.60
CA VAL A 43 4.54 22.06 -4.35
C VAL A 43 3.85 21.33 -3.19
N PRO A 44 3.50 22.03 -2.09
CA PRO A 44 2.84 21.41 -0.95
C PRO A 44 1.43 20.95 -1.31
N GLY A 45 0.98 19.87 -0.67
CA GLY A 45 -0.33 19.29 -0.91
C GLY A 45 -0.39 17.82 -0.46
N LYS A 46 -1.42 17.13 -0.92
CA LYS A 46 -1.68 15.73 -0.55
C LYS A 46 -1.63 14.81 -1.76
N ALA A 47 -0.85 13.74 -1.65
CA ALA A 47 -0.77 12.66 -2.63
C ALA A 47 -1.51 11.43 -2.08
N ALA A 48 -2.61 11.05 -2.72
CA ALA A 48 -3.34 9.82 -2.44
C ALA A 48 -2.94 8.75 -3.44
N ILE A 49 -2.48 7.60 -2.94
CA ILE A 49 -2.01 6.47 -3.73
C ILE A 49 -3.03 5.34 -3.64
N PHE A 50 -3.41 4.81 -4.80
CA PHE A 50 -4.33 3.70 -4.95
C PHE A 50 -3.65 2.57 -5.74
N ILE A 51 -3.84 1.35 -5.30
CA ILE A 51 -3.38 0.16 -6.01
C ILE A 51 -4.61 -0.72 -6.26
N ASN A 52 -4.86 -1.05 -7.53
CA ASN A 52 -6.07 -1.76 -7.95
C ASN A 52 -7.37 -1.09 -7.46
N ASN A 53 -7.39 0.25 -7.44
CA ASN A 53 -8.42 1.12 -6.88
C ASN A 53 -8.62 1.03 -5.35
N VAL A 54 -7.82 0.24 -4.65
CA VAL A 54 -7.80 0.25 -3.18
C VAL A 54 -6.96 1.43 -2.72
N PRO A 55 -7.47 2.33 -1.84
CA PRO A 55 -6.67 3.38 -1.24
C PRO A 55 -5.55 2.76 -0.41
N PHE A 56 -4.29 2.99 -0.81
CA PHE A 56 -3.13 2.46 -0.10
C PHE A 56 -2.67 3.40 1.00
N VAL A 57 -2.24 4.60 0.63
CA VAL A 57 -1.74 5.61 1.55
C VAL A 57 -2.06 7.01 1.05
N GLU A 58 -2.25 7.95 1.97
CA GLU A 58 -2.23 9.39 1.72
C GLU A 58 -0.94 9.96 2.33
N GLN A 59 -0.17 10.69 1.54
CA GLN A 59 1.09 11.28 1.96
C GLN A 59 1.04 12.78 1.77
N GLU A 60 1.41 13.53 2.81
CA GLU A 60 1.61 14.97 2.73
C GLU A 60 2.92 15.28 2.01
N VAL A 61 2.84 16.08 0.95
CA VAL A 61 4.00 16.67 0.28
C VAL A 61 4.22 18.05 0.88
N ARG A 62 5.38 18.26 1.50
CA ARG A 62 5.76 19.54 2.08
C ARG A 62 6.57 20.36 1.09
N LYS A 63 6.58 21.67 1.29
CA LYS A 63 7.46 22.56 0.53
C LYS A 63 8.91 22.31 0.93
N ASP A 64 9.74 21.92 -0.02
CA ASP A 64 11.15 21.61 0.16
C ASP A 64 11.93 21.88 -1.14
N GLU A 65 13.25 22.02 -1.04
CA GLU A 65 14.15 22.06 -2.19
C GLU A 65 14.68 20.65 -2.46
N LEU A 66 14.36 20.11 -3.63
CA LEU A 66 14.83 18.81 -4.06
C LEU A 66 15.91 18.94 -5.12
N PRO A 67 16.98 18.13 -5.05
CA PRO A 67 18.01 18.10 -6.08
C PRO A 67 17.47 17.53 -7.39
N VAL A 68 17.98 18.04 -8.49
CA VAL A 68 17.89 17.41 -9.80
C VAL A 68 19.06 16.44 -9.95
N LEU A 69 18.77 15.18 -10.23
CA LEU A 69 19.78 14.13 -10.32
C LEU A 69 20.44 14.12 -11.71
N PHE A 70 21.66 13.57 -11.79
CA PHE A 70 22.63 13.79 -12.85
C PHE A 70 22.19 13.46 -14.27
N ASP A 71 21.49 12.38 -14.45
CA ASP A 71 21.11 11.93 -15.79
C ASP A 71 19.61 12.18 -16.03
N GLU A 72 19.27 12.73 -17.19
CA GLU A 72 17.92 12.90 -17.69
C GLU A 72 17.03 13.92 -16.92
N HIS A 73 17.62 14.81 -16.12
CA HIS A 73 16.88 15.84 -15.38
C HIS A 73 15.82 15.24 -14.41
N GLU A 74 16.16 14.12 -13.79
CA GLU A 74 15.34 13.46 -12.79
C GLU A 74 15.30 14.31 -11.51
N VAL A 75 14.09 14.65 -11.10
CA VAL A 75 13.88 15.27 -9.80
C VAL A 75 13.80 14.20 -8.71
N ALA A 76 14.47 14.43 -7.59
CA ALA A 76 14.35 13.53 -6.44
C ALA A 76 12.87 13.36 -6.03
N PRO A 77 12.43 12.15 -5.66
CA PRO A 77 11.01 11.88 -5.41
C PRO A 77 10.52 12.49 -4.10
N SER A 78 9.36 13.16 -4.13
CA SER A 78 8.59 13.51 -2.93
C SER A 78 7.80 12.32 -2.40
N VAL A 79 7.35 11.46 -3.31
CA VAL A 79 6.62 10.23 -3.02
C VAL A 79 7.31 9.08 -3.73
N TRP A 80 7.66 8.06 -2.96
CA TRP A 80 8.29 6.85 -3.48
C TRP A 80 7.54 5.61 -3.01
N VAL A 81 7.12 4.78 -3.96
CA VAL A 81 6.33 3.58 -3.68
C VAL A 81 6.97 2.37 -4.38
N PRO A 82 7.79 1.58 -3.64
CA PRO A 82 8.28 0.29 -4.12
C PRO A 82 7.18 -0.77 -3.97
N MET A 83 6.70 -1.32 -5.09
CA MET A 83 5.55 -2.23 -5.12
C MET A 83 5.80 -3.56 -4.42
N SER A 84 7.04 -4.04 -4.36
CA SER A 84 7.39 -5.28 -3.65
C SER A 84 7.17 -5.20 -2.12
N SER A 85 7.10 -3.98 -1.56
CA SER A 85 6.87 -3.76 -0.12
C SER A 85 5.42 -3.38 0.23
N VAL A 86 4.51 -3.34 -0.76
CA VAL A 86 3.14 -2.87 -0.56
C VAL A 86 2.22 -3.94 0.05
N GLY A 87 2.59 -5.22 -0.07
CA GLY A 87 1.81 -6.32 0.53
C GLY A 87 0.64 -6.80 -0.33
N PRO A 88 -0.43 -7.31 0.29
CA PRO A 88 -1.44 -8.14 -0.39
C PRO A 88 -2.32 -7.42 -1.41
N VAL A 89 -2.29 -6.09 -1.48
CA VAL A 89 -3.05 -5.33 -2.48
C VAL A 89 -2.48 -5.48 -3.89
N VAL A 90 -1.19 -5.82 -4.02
CA VAL A 90 -0.56 -6.17 -5.30
C VAL A 90 -0.85 -7.64 -5.61
N ARG A 91 -1.33 -7.89 -6.82
CA ARG A 91 -1.70 -9.22 -7.32
C ARG A 91 -0.65 -9.76 -8.28
N LYS A 92 -0.54 -11.06 -8.37
CA LYS A 92 0.25 -11.68 -9.43
C LYS A 92 -0.31 -11.32 -10.81
N GLY A 93 0.55 -10.91 -11.74
CA GLY A 93 0.15 -10.46 -13.06
C GLY A 93 -0.15 -8.97 -13.13
N LYS A 94 -1.25 -8.58 -13.78
CA LYS A 94 -1.57 -7.17 -14.03
C LYS A 94 -2.09 -6.45 -12.81
N ASN A 95 -1.49 -5.29 -12.55
CA ASN A 95 -1.91 -4.34 -11.53
C ASN A 95 -1.98 -2.94 -12.10
N LYS A 96 -2.65 -2.05 -11.37
CA LYS A 96 -2.77 -0.63 -11.69
C LYS A 96 -2.44 0.20 -10.46
N ILE A 97 -1.53 1.16 -10.60
CA ILE A 97 -1.35 2.24 -9.63
C ILE A 97 -2.06 3.49 -10.14
N ARG A 98 -2.65 4.24 -9.21
CA ARG A 98 -3.17 5.57 -9.43
C ARG A 98 -2.65 6.49 -8.32
N ILE A 99 -2.05 7.61 -8.72
CA ILE A 99 -1.59 8.66 -7.81
C ILE A 99 -2.40 9.91 -8.10
N GLU A 100 -3.09 10.41 -7.10
CA GLU A 100 -3.87 11.64 -7.14
C GLU A 100 -3.18 12.68 -6.25
N PHE A 101 -2.74 13.78 -6.84
CA PHE A 101 -2.16 14.87 -6.06
C PHE A 101 -3.09 16.07 -6.09
N THR A 102 -3.38 16.60 -4.91
CA THR A 102 -4.17 17.82 -4.72
C THR A 102 -3.27 18.85 -4.04
N PRO A 103 -2.86 19.93 -4.74
CA PRO A 103 -2.04 20.99 -4.15
C PRO A 103 -2.86 21.81 -3.15
N ASP A 104 -2.18 22.38 -2.14
CA ASP A 104 -2.80 23.30 -1.18
C ASP A 104 -3.27 24.59 -1.87
N ASP A 105 -2.51 25.06 -2.87
CA ASP A 105 -2.93 26.16 -3.76
C ASP A 105 -3.25 25.62 -5.16
N SER A 106 -4.52 25.56 -5.49
CA SER A 106 -5.00 25.09 -6.79
C SER A 106 -4.85 26.11 -7.93
N ALA A 107 -4.52 27.39 -7.64
CA ALA A 107 -4.44 28.45 -8.62
C ALA A 107 -3.04 28.54 -9.27
N THR A 108 -1.99 28.24 -8.52
CA THR A 108 -0.61 28.31 -8.98
C THR A 108 -0.28 27.16 -9.92
N PRO A 109 0.22 27.41 -11.14
CA PRO A 109 0.69 26.36 -12.04
C PRO A 109 1.94 25.69 -11.50
N TYR A 110 2.03 24.37 -11.70
CA TYR A 110 3.18 23.57 -11.32
C TYR A 110 3.48 22.49 -12.36
N ARG A 111 4.64 21.87 -12.25
CA ARG A 111 5.03 20.68 -13.01
C ARG A 111 4.81 19.45 -12.15
N ALA A 112 4.34 18.36 -12.74
CA ALA A 112 4.17 17.09 -12.06
C ALA A 112 4.84 15.99 -12.86
N GLN A 113 5.73 15.23 -12.21
CA GLN A 113 6.48 14.16 -12.84
C GLN A 113 6.19 12.84 -12.13
N LEU A 114 5.77 11.83 -12.87
CA LEU A 114 5.72 10.44 -12.44
C LEU A 114 6.78 9.66 -13.19
N ARG A 115 7.72 9.07 -12.47
CA ARG A 115 8.72 8.13 -13.02
C ARG A 115 8.43 6.73 -12.51
N TRP A 116 8.77 5.74 -13.30
CA TRP A 116 8.67 4.33 -12.89
C TRP A 116 9.85 3.55 -13.44
N ALA A 117 10.24 2.53 -12.70
CA ALA A 117 11.21 1.54 -13.13
C ALA A 117 10.73 0.15 -12.74
N SER A 118 10.80 -0.81 -13.65
CA SER A 118 10.60 -2.23 -13.34
C SER A 118 11.94 -2.94 -13.35
N VAL A 119 12.24 -3.62 -12.25
CA VAL A 119 13.47 -4.41 -12.08
C VAL A 119 13.14 -5.86 -12.35
N THR A 120 13.89 -6.48 -13.26
CA THR A 120 13.74 -7.90 -13.59
C THR A 120 14.83 -8.75 -12.95
N ASP A 121 14.52 -10.01 -12.68
CA ASP A 121 15.50 -11.00 -12.25
C ASP A 121 16.36 -11.40 -13.47
N GLN A 122 17.51 -10.73 -13.60
CA GLN A 122 18.50 -11.09 -14.60
C GLN A 122 19.75 -11.59 -13.92
N THR A 123 20.30 -12.66 -14.50
CA THR A 123 21.58 -13.24 -14.08
C THR A 123 22.68 -12.19 -14.08
N THR A 124 23.37 -12.08 -12.96
CA THR A 124 24.63 -11.37 -12.85
C THR A 124 25.69 -12.11 -13.66
N GLU A 125 26.24 -11.46 -14.68
CA GLU A 125 27.42 -11.98 -15.38
C GLU A 125 28.69 -11.46 -14.68
N GLU A 126 29.62 -12.38 -14.38
CA GLU A 126 30.95 -12.03 -13.93
C GLU A 126 31.74 -11.53 -15.14
N THR A 127 31.98 -10.22 -15.24
CA THR A 127 32.67 -9.62 -16.38
C THR A 127 34.20 -9.62 -16.23
N GLU A 128 34.69 -9.68 -14.99
CA GLU A 128 36.10 -9.85 -14.60
C GLU A 128 36.16 -10.56 -13.25
N PRO A 129 37.25 -11.29 -12.90
CA PRO A 129 37.36 -11.95 -11.60
C PRO A 129 37.11 -10.98 -10.43
N GLY A 130 36.01 -11.20 -9.71
CA GLY A 130 35.56 -10.37 -8.59
C GLY A 130 34.76 -9.14 -8.95
N SER A 131 34.43 -8.91 -10.23
CA SER A 131 33.55 -7.83 -10.69
C SER A 131 32.23 -8.39 -11.18
N MET A 132 31.16 -8.16 -10.42
CA MET A 132 29.79 -8.55 -10.77
C MET A 132 29.10 -7.38 -11.48
N ARG A 133 28.76 -7.55 -12.73
CA ARG A 133 27.89 -6.61 -13.45
C ARG A 133 26.46 -7.12 -13.39
N SER A 134 25.61 -6.42 -12.67
CA SER A 134 24.17 -6.62 -12.76
C SER A 134 23.66 -6.05 -14.07
N THR A 135 23.14 -6.88 -14.94
CA THR A 135 22.43 -6.46 -16.17
C THR A 135 20.94 -6.32 -15.92
N ASN A 136 20.54 -5.86 -14.73
CA ASN A 136 19.15 -5.57 -14.46
C ASN A 136 18.68 -4.49 -15.43
N GLN A 137 18.04 -4.90 -16.50
CA GLN A 137 17.37 -3.96 -17.39
C GLN A 137 16.11 -3.48 -16.68
N ALA A 138 16.17 -2.26 -16.18
CA ALA A 138 14.98 -1.56 -15.77
C ALA A 138 14.24 -1.11 -17.03
N ASN A 139 12.97 -1.49 -17.16
CA ASN A 139 12.08 -0.82 -18.08
C ASN A 139 11.60 0.45 -17.39
N GLU A 140 12.23 1.55 -17.73
CA GLU A 140 11.99 2.87 -17.12
C GLU A 140 11.11 3.73 -18.00
N GLY A 141 10.43 4.67 -17.36
CA GLY A 141 9.66 5.66 -18.09
C GLY A 141 9.28 6.85 -17.23
N VAL A 142 8.86 7.91 -17.90
CA VAL A 142 8.45 9.17 -17.28
C VAL A 142 7.17 9.68 -17.92
N ASP A 143 6.23 10.14 -17.08
CA ASP A 143 5.09 10.98 -17.48
C ASP A 143 5.32 12.36 -16.84
N ASP A 144 5.60 13.34 -17.68
CA ASP A 144 6.02 14.69 -17.26
C ASP A 144 5.01 15.72 -17.76
N ARG A 145 4.22 16.26 -16.86
CA ARG A 145 3.21 17.29 -17.13
C ARG A 145 3.74 18.66 -16.78
N LYS A 146 4.11 19.44 -17.79
CA LYS A 146 4.87 20.69 -17.66
C LYS A 146 4.09 21.87 -17.07
N SER A 147 2.78 21.87 -17.13
CA SER A 147 1.96 22.94 -16.58
C SER A 147 0.60 22.40 -16.16
N VAL A 148 0.43 22.17 -14.87
CA VAL A 148 -0.79 21.66 -14.28
C VAL A 148 -1.35 22.69 -13.32
N LYS A 149 -2.67 22.79 -13.19
CA LYS A 149 -3.37 23.56 -12.17
C LYS A 149 -4.33 22.68 -11.42
N GLY A 150 -4.44 22.87 -10.11
CA GLY A 150 -5.31 22.06 -9.26
C GLY A 150 -4.90 20.58 -9.22
N LYS A 151 -5.86 19.70 -9.04
CA LYS A 151 -5.65 18.26 -8.90
C LYS A 151 -5.09 17.64 -10.18
N VAL A 152 -4.09 16.76 -10.03
CA VAL A 152 -3.55 15.92 -11.09
C VAL A 152 -3.71 14.45 -10.74
N VAL A 153 -3.95 13.62 -11.76
CA VAL A 153 -4.09 12.16 -11.61
C VAL A 153 -3.17 11.46 -12.59
N PHE A 154 -2.34 10.56 -12.09
CA PHE A 154 -1.54 9.64 -12.89
C PHE A 154 -2.05 8.22 -12.71
N GLU A 155 -2.12 7.45 -13.79
CA GLU A 155 -2.48 6.04 -13.77
C GLU A 155 -1.48 5.24 -14.61
N ARG A 156 -1.05 4.08 -14.09
CA ARG A 156 -0.13 3.16 -14.77
C ARG A 156 -0.48 1.71 -14.47
N GLU A 157 -0.38 0.88 -15.51
CA GLU A 157 -0.39 -0.58 -15.34
C GLU A 157 1.04 -1.08 -15.10
N PHE A 158 1.18 -2.13 -14.32
CA PHE A 158 2.44 -2.81 -14.06
C PHE A 158 2.24 -4.30 -13.84
N ALA A 159 3.29 -5.10 -14.06
CA ALA A 159 3.31 -6.53 -13.75
C ALA A 159 3.75 -6.74 -12.30
N GLY A 160 3.04 -7.59 -11.56
CA GLY A 160 3.32 -7.96 -10.17
C GLY A 160 3.78 -9.41 -10.04
N ASP A 161 4.81 -9.84 -10.80
CA ASP A 161 5.28 -11.23 -10.78
C ASP A 161 5.85 -11.63 -9.41
N PHE A 162 6.32 -10.65 -8.64
CA PHE A 162 6.80 -10.77 -7.27
C PHE A 162 5.69 -10.93 -6.22
N ALA A 163 4.44 -10.66 -6.57
CA ALA A 163 3.34 -10.69 -5.62
C ALA A 163 2.97 -12.12 -5.22
N ILE A 164 2.52 -12.27 -3.97
CA ILE A 164 1.96 -13.52 -3.48
C ILE A 164 0.56 -13.67 -4.08
N ASP A 165 0.28 -14.85 -4.63
CA ASP A 165 -1.05 -15.18 -5.14
C ASP A 165 -1.94 -15.63 -3.99
N LEU A 166 -2.89 -14.79 -3.61
CA LEU A 166 -3.81 -15.06 -2.51
C LEU A 166 -5.17 -15.55 -3.04
N PRO A 167 -5.85 -16.48 -2.35
CA PRO A 167 -7.11 -17.04 -2.82
C PRO A 167 -8.16 -15.97 -3.16
N TRP A 168 -8.27 -14.92 -2.35
CA TRP A 168 -9.26 -13.86 -2.53
C TRP A 168 -8.98 -12.95 -3.74
N HIS A 169 -7.76 -12.95 -4.30
CA HIS A 169 -7.47 -12.25 -5.56
C HIS A 169 -8.32 -12.74 -6.73
N HIS A 170 -8.81 -13.98 -6.64
CA HIS A 170 -9.60 -14.67 -7.66
C HIS A 170 -11.10 -14.69 -7.34
N TYR A 171 -11.53 -14.06 -6.25
CA TYR A 171 -12.96 -13.99 -5.93
C TYR A 171 -13.71 -13.12 -6.95
N PRO A 172 -15.01 -13.35 -7.14
CA PRO A 172 -15.81 -12.54 -8.04
C PRO A 172 -15.80 -11.06 -7.66
N PRO A 173 -15.78 -10.14 -8.65
CA PRO A 173 -15.82 -8.72 -8.37
C PRO A 173 -17.15 -8.31 -7.71
N VAL A 174 -17.08 -7.36 -6.79
CA VAL A 174 -18.24 -6.78 -6.12
C VAL A 174 -18.60 -5.46 -6.83
N ALA A 175 -19.66 -5.50 -7.63
CA ALA A 175 -20.12 -4.32 -8.35
C ALA A 175 -20.94 -3.36 -7.48
N SER A 176 -21.73 -3.90 -6.54
CA SER A 176 -22.57 -3.13 -5.61
C SER A 176 -22.81 -3.91 -4.32
N LEU A 177 -23.20 -3.21 -3.28
CA LEU A 177 -23.54 -3.77 -1.97
C LEU A 177 -25.03 -3.60 -1.69
N THR A 178 -25.67 -4.66 -1.21
CA THR A 178 -27.00 -4.62 -0.62
C THR A 178 -26.92 -4.10 0.82
N GLU A 179 -28.04 -3.74 1.41
CA GLU A 179 -28.07 -3.37 2.84
C GLU A 179 -27.71 -4.56 3.74
N GLU A 180 -28.06 -5.78 3.33
CA GLU A 180 -27.66 -7.01 4.01
C GLU A 180 -26.13 -7.17 4.00
N ASP A 181 -25.47 -6.92 2.87
CA ASP A 181 -24.00 -6.94 2.77
C ASP A 181 -23.34 -5.98 3.76
N LYS A 182 -23.87 -4.74 3.83
CA LYS A 182 -23.36 -3.73 4.76
C LYS A 182 -23.53 -4.12 6.22
N GLN A 183 -24.67 -4.77 6.57
CA GLN A 183 -24.89 -5.29 7.90
C GLN A 183 -23.97 -6.46 8.24
N ASN A 184 -23.73 -7.35 7.28
CA ASN A 184 -22.81 -8.47 7.46
C ASN A 184 -21.36 -7.96 7.70
N ILE A 185 -20.91 -6.97 6.94
CA ILE A 185 -19.61 -6.33 7.15
C ILE A 185 -19.58 -5.64 8.52
N ALA A 186 -20.62 -4.90 8.90
CA ALA A 186 -20.71 -4.26 10.23
C ALA A 186 -20.61 -5.27 11.37
N THR A 187 -21.21 -6.46 11.19
CA THR A 187 -21.11 -7.55 12.16
C THR A 187 -19.68 -8.08 12.29
N LEU A 188 -18.94 -8.20 11.17
CA LEU A 188 -17.52 -8.57 11.22
C LEU A 188 -16.69 -7.56 12.00
N LEU A 189 -16.90 -6.26 11.75
CA LEU A 189 -16.17 -5.21 12.46
C LEU A 189 -16.53 -5.19 13.95
N LYS A 190 -17.78 -5.44 14.30
CA LYS A 190 -18.21 -5.59 15.70
C LYS A 190 -17.49 -6.75 16.36
N THR A 191 -17.46 -7.92 15.74
CA THR A 191 -16.74 -9.09 16.25
C THR A 191 -15.24 -8.78 16.43
N ARG A 192 -14.64 -8.04 15.48
CA ARG A 192 -13.24 -7.62 15.58
C ARG A 192 -13.03 -6.66 16.75
N ALA A 193 -13.93 -5.70 16.99
CA ALA A 193 -13.84 -4.79 18.13
C ALA A 193 -13.90 -5.55 19.48
N GLU A 194 -14.68 -6.63 19.53
CA GLU A 194 -14.81 -7.50 20.71
C GLU A 194 -13.52 -8.29 21.04
N TRP A 195 -12.51 -8.33 20.16
CA TRP A 195 -11.22 -8.95 20.46
C TRP A 195 -10.44 -8.21 21.57
N PHE A 196 -10.72 -6.91 21.78
CA PHE A 196 -10.13 -6.13 22.85
C PHE A 196 -10.91 -6.35 24.17
N GLN A 197 -10.79 -7.55 24.72
CA GLN A 197 -11.42 -8.01 25.96
C GLN A 197 -10.39 -8.75 26.84
N PRO A 198 -10.65 -8.91 28.15
CA PRO A 198 -9.78 -9.70 29.04
C PRO A 198 -9.49 -11.07 28.44
N ASP A 199 -8.32 -11.56 28.55
CA ASP A 199 -7.60 -12.64 27.92
C ASP A 199 -6.85 -12.24 26.62
N PHE A 200 -7.36 -11.29 25.85
CA PHE A 200 -6.78 -10.78 24.60
C PHE A 200 -6.35 -11.85 23.60
N ALA A 201 -6.85 -13.08 23.69
CA ALA A 201 -6.36 -14.22 22.88
C ALA A 201 -6.50 -13.99 21.39
N ALA A 202 -7.67 -13.50 20.94
CA ALA A 202 -7.91 -13.20 19.54
C ALA A 202 -7.03 -12.03 19.04
N LEU A 203 -6.81 -11.03 19.89
CA LEU A 203 -5.98 -9.87 19.58
C LEU A 203 -4.51 -10.26 19.45
N TYR A 204 -3.97 -11.03 20.39
CA TYR A 204 -2.59 -11.52 20.33
C TYR A 204 -2.35 -12.39 19.10
N LYS A 205 -3.31 -13.25 18.77
CA LYS A 205 -3.25 -14.07 17.54
C LYS A 205 -3.19 -13.18 16.28
N ALA A 206 -4.02 -12.15 16.22
CA ALA A 206 -4.05 -11.24 15.08
C ALA A 206 -2.76 -10.39 14.95
N ILE A 207 -2.14 -10.02 16.09
CA ILE A 207 -0.82 -9.35 16.11
C ILE A 207 0.26 -10.29 15.57
N GLU A 208 0.26 -11.56 15.97
CA GLU A 208 1.20 -12.57 15.53
C GLU A 208 1.08 -12.82 14.02
N GLU A 209 -0.14 -12.92 13.50
CA GLU A 209 -0.41 -13.10 12.06
C GLU A 209 -0.03 -11.88 11.21
N ASN A 210 0.00 -10.69 11.79
CA ASN A 210 0.35 -9.46 11.07
C ASN A 210 1.85 -9.27 10.87
N GLU A 211 2.70 -9.95 11.66
CA GLU A 211 4.18 -9.88 11.62
C GLU A 211 4.79 -8.47 11.81
N SER A 212 3.97 -7.42 11.93
CA SER A 212 4.46 -6.04 12.11
C SER A 212 5.00 -5.77 13.51
N LEU A 213 4.56 -6.57 14.49
CA LEU A 213 4.96 -6.47 15.88
C LEU A 213 5.30 -7.85 16.44
N LYS A 214 6.30 -7.91 17.31
CA LYS A 214 6.61 -9.14 18.04
C LYS A 214 5.60 -9.31 19.17
N VAL A 215 4.70 -10.26 19.04
CA VAL A 215 3.62 -10.51 20.00
C VAL A 215 4.14 -10.77 21.42
N ASP A 216 5.30 -11.42 21.55
CA ASP A 216 5.91 -11.69 22.85
C ASP A 216 6.36 -10.42 23.56
N ASP A 217 6.82 -9.41 22.84
CA ASP A 217 7.18 -8.12 23.43
C ASP A 217 5.93 -7.37 23.91
N VAL A 218 4.83 -7.43 23.17
CA VAL A 218 3.54 -6.85 23.58
C VAL A 218 2.98 -7.55 24.82
N ARG A 219 3.04 -8.89 24.86
CA ARG A 219 2.63 -9.68 26.05
C ARG A 219 3.47 -9.37 27.28
N LYS A 220 4.79 -9.31 27.11
CA LYS A 220 5.73 -9.01 28.19
C LYS A 220 5.53 -7.60 28.76
N ALA A 221 5.23 -6.63 27.92
CA ALA A 221 4.96 -5.25 28.33
C ALA A 221 3.62 -5.10 29.07
N GLN A 222 2.68 -6.04 28.93
CA GLN A 222 1.32 -5.99 29.49
C GLN A 222 0.59 -4.68 29.20
N CYS A 223 0.93 -4.04 28.06
CA CYS A 223 0.40 -2.73 27.73
C CYS A 223 -1.09 -2.77 27.39
N LEU A 224 -1.58 -3.84 26.77
CA LEU A 224 -3.01 -4.01 26.46
C LEU A 224 -3.85 -4.17 27.73
N GLU A 225 -3.38 -4.97 28.67
CA GLU A 225 -4.00 -5.17 29.98
C GLU A 225 -4.06 -3.86 30.78
N THR A 226 -2.99 -3.08 30.73
CA THR A 226 -2.88 -1.80 31.46
C THR A 226 -3.87 -0.79 30.90
N VAL A 227 -3.93 -0.59 29.59
CA VAL A 227 -4.86 0.37 28.97
C VAL A 227 -6.31 -0.11 29.12
N TYR A 228 -6.58 -1.42 29.04
CA TYR A 228 -7.92 -1.95 29.31
C TYR A 228 -8.39 -1.68 30.74
N LYS A 229 -7.52 -1.89 31.75
CA LYS A 229 -7.80 -1.58 33.14
C LYS A 229 -8.02 -0.08 33.38
N ALA A 230 -7.35 0.77 32.63
CA ALA A 230 -7.56 2.23 32.64
C ALA A 230 -8.90 2.66 32.01
N GLY A 231 -9.67 1.73 31.44
CA GLY A 231 -10.99 1.99 30.88
C GLY A 231 -11.03 2.19 29.36
N VAL A 232 -9.89 2.03 28.65
CA VAL A 232 -9.89 2.06 27.19
C VAL A 232 -10.77 0.96 26.63
N ARG A 233 -11.59 1.29 25.64
CA ARG A 233 -12.45 0.34 24.92
C ARG A 233 -12.39 0.63 23.44
N VAL A 234 -12.56 -0.42 22.64
CA VAL A 234 -12.69 -0.32 21.18
C VAL A 234 -14.16 -0.49 20.81
N THR A 235 -14.68 0.39 20.01
CA THR A 235 -16.04 0.33 19.48
C THR A 235 -16.04 0.27 17.99
N ALA A 236 -16.88 -0.58 17.39
CA ALA A 236 -17.11 -0.60 15.95
C ALA A 236 -18.29 0.33 15.60
N PRO A 237 -18.23 1.02 14.44
CA PRO A 237 -19.34 1.81 13.96
C PRO A 237 -20.51 0.92 13.52
N GLN A 238 -21.72 1.47 13.52
CA GLN A 238 -22.86 0.84 12.89
C GLN A 238 -22.77 0.96 11.35
N ALA A 239 -23.46 0.12 10.59
CA ALA A 239 -23.44 0.15 9.13
C ALA A 239 -23.76 1.55 8.55
N GLY A 240 -24.70 2.27 9.17
CA GLY A 240 -25.05 3.64 8.76
C GLY A 240 -23.95 4.69 8.97
N GLU A 241 -22.95 4.41 9.78
CA GLU A 241 -21.81 5.26 10.10
C GLU A 241 -20.57 4.95 9.25
N MET A 242 -20.65 3.92 8.40
CA MET A 242 -19.58 3.49 7.51
C MET A 242 -19.78 3.99 6.09
N GLU A 243 -18.67 4.21 5.39
CA GLU A 243 -18.62 4.34 3.94
C GLU A 243 -18.04 3.07 3.33
N PHE A 244 -18.62 2.65 2.21
CA PHE A 244 -18.24 1.46 1.48
C PHE A 244 -17.88 1.84 0.04
N ALA A 245 -16.68 1.54 -0.38
CA ALA A 245 -16.22 1.78 -1.74
C ALA A 245 -15.85 0.48 -2.43
N THR A 246 -16.53 0.17 -3.53
CA THR A 246 -16.15 -0.97 -4.39
C THR A 246 -14.97 -0.57 -5.26
N THR A 247 -14.05 -1.51 -5.48
CA THR A 247 -12.82 -1.26 -6.28
C THR A 247 -12.98 -1.63 -7.76
N GLY A 248 -14.07 -2.31 -8.10
CA GLY A 248 -14.25 -2.99 -9.40
C GLY A 248 -13.63 -4.39 -9.43
N GLY A 249 -12.97 -4.80 -8.35
CA GLY A 249 -12.47 -6.14 -8.06
C GLY A 249 -13.26 -6.80 -6.92
N PRO A 250 -12.70 -7.82 -6.27
CA PRO A 250 -13.35 -8.49 -5.13
C PRO A 250 -13.35 -7.65 -3.85
N GLU A 251 -12.53 -6.61 -3.77
CA GLU A 251 -12.36 -5.82 -2.56
C GLU A 251 -13.45 -4.76 -2.41
N VAL A 252 -13.86 -4.57 -1.15
CA VAL A 252 -14.66 -3.45 -0.68
C VAL A 252 -13.87 -2.75 0.43
N VAL A 253 -13.60 -1.47 0.22
CA VAL A 253 -12.94 -0.63 1.22
C VAL A 253 -13.99 -0.09 2.17
N VAL A 254 -13.75 -0.24 3.47
CA VAL A 254 -14.63 0.24 4.54
C VAL A 254 -13.92 1.31 5.34
N THR A 255 -14.54 2.47 5.48
CA THR A 255 -14.04 3.62 6.25
C THR A 255 -15.16 4.19 7.14
N GLY A 256 -14.79 4.96 8.15
CA GLY A 256 -15.76 5.72 8.93
C GLY A 256 -16.21 6.98 8.19
N LYS A 257 -17.48 7.33 8.25
CA LYS A 257 -18.03 8.59 7.65
C LYS A 257 -17.52 9.85 8.32
N LYS A 258 -17.26 9.83 9.61
CA LYS A 258 -16.98 11.02 10.43
C LYS A 258 -15.75 10.84 11.34
N GLY A 259 -14.78 10.03 10.93
CA GLY A 259 -13.60 9.78 11.73
C GLY A 259 -13.03 8.38 11.52
N PRO A 260 -12.22 7.88 12.43
CA PRO A 260 -11.63 6.54 12.32
C PRO A 260 -12.71 5.47 12.27
N LEU A 261 -12.41 4.35 11.60
CA LEU A 261 -13.34 3.21 11.47
C LEU A 261 -13.67 2.59 12.82
N PHE A 262 -12.67 2.49 13.72
CA PHE A 262 -12.88 2.03 15.07
C PHE A 262 -12.74 3.20 16.05
N GLY A 263 -13.71 3.34 16.95
CA GLY A 263 -13.65 4.34 18.01
C GLY A 263 -12.75 3.86 19.16
N LEU A 264 -11.82 4.71 19.55
CA LEU A 264 -11.04 4.61 20.78
C LEU A 264 -11.36 5.84 21.62
N ASP A 265 -11.72 5.65 22.90
CA ASP A 265 -11.93 6.80 23.77
C ASP A 265 -10.57 7.39 24.19
N GLU A 266 -10.13 8.41 23.46
CA GLU A 266 -8.87 9.11 23.71
C GLU A 266 -8.77 9.67 25.12
N LYS A 267 -9.91 10.02 25.75
CA LYS A 267 -9.94 10.56 27.12
C LYS A 267 -9.52 9.50 28.14
N THR A 268 -9.72 8.21 27.82
CA THR A 268 -9.28 7.10 28.69
C THR A 268 -7.82 6.73 28.47
N PHE A 269 -7.25 7.13 27.32
CA PHE A 269 -5.82 6.96 27.01
C PHE A 269 -4.94 8.04 27.66
N ALA A 270 -5.41 9.28 27.68
CA ALA A 270 -4.66 10.45 28.15
C ALA A 270 -4.16 10.36 29.62
N PRO A 271 -4.86 9.70 30.57
CA PRO A 271 -4.38 9.55 31.95
C PRO A 271 -3.22 8.56 32.13
N ILE A 272 -2.92 7.73 31.13
CA ILE A 272 -1.84 6.75 31.21
C ILE A 272 -0.52 7.51 31.02
N LYS A 273 0.23 7.71 32.12
CA LYS A 273 1.44 8.55 32.11
C LYS A 273 2.69 7.84 31.61
N ASP A 274 2.66 6.51 31.54
CA ASP A 274 3.78 5.71 31.07
C ASP A 274 3.79 5.72 29.54
N GLU A 275 4.76 6.44 28.96
CA GLU A 275 4.91 6.62 27.51
C GLU A 275 5.17 5.29 26.78
N ASP A 276 5.93 4.37 27.39
CA ASP A 276 6.21 3.06 26.81
C ASP A 276 4.93 2.23 26.69
N THR A 277 4.08 2.28 27.71
CA THR A 277 2.76 1.63 27.69
C THR A 277 1.85 2.25 26.64
N GLN A 278 1.81 3.59 26.54
CA GLN A 278 1.01 4.27 25.52
C GLN A 278 1.48 3.89 24.11
N MET A 279 2.78 3.93 23.86
CA MET A 279 3.37 3.61 22.57
C MET A 279 3.13 2.14 22.19
N CYS A 280 3.41 1.20 23.11
CA CYS A 280 3.15 -0.22 22.90
C CYS A 280 1.68 -0.49 22.55
N ALA A 281 0.75 -0.01 23.39
CA ALA A 281 -0.67 -0.22 23.16
C ALA A 281 -1.18 0.50 21.91
N GLY A 282 -0.71 1.72 21.66
CA GLY A 282 -1.06 2.49 20.46
C GLY A 282 -0.65 1.77 19.18
N MET A 283 0.58 1.26 19.11
CA MET A 283 1.05 0.45 17.98
C MET A 283 0.23 -0.83 17.81
N ALA A 284 0.03 -1.59 18.89
CA ALA A 284 -0.70 -2.85 18.85
C ALA A 284 -2.18 -2.65 18.41
N LEU A 285 -2.84 -1.62 18.93
CA LEU A 285 -4.22 -1.31 18.58
C LEU A 285 -4.34 -0.75 17.17
N SER A 286 -3.41 0.07 16.70
CA SER A 286 -3.45 0.63 15.33
C SER A 286 -3.28 -0.43 14.25
N VAL A 287 -2.51 -1.47 14.50
CA VAL A 287 -2.35 -2.62 13.59
C VAL A 287 -3.65 -3.40 13.45
N ILE A 288 -4.38 -3.59 14.54
CA ILE A 288 -5.61 -4.40 14.56
C ILE A 288 -6.85 -3.58 14.23
N TYR A 289 -6.87 -2.31 14.61
CA TYR A 289 -8.00 -1.38 14.44
C TYR A 289 -7.61 -0.18 13.57
N PRO A 290 -7.26 -0.42 12.29
CA PRO A 290 -6.85 0.65 11.38
C PRO A 290 -8.02 1.56 11.04
N GLY A 291 -7.71 2.76 10.54
CA GLY A 291 -8.72 3.72 10.11
C GLY A 291 -9.54 3.31 8.87
N LYS A 292 -9.08 2.29 8.16
CA LYS A 292 -9.78 1.64 7.04
C LYS A 292 -9.50 0.13 7.05
N LEU A 293 -10.44 -0.65 6.53
CA LEU A 293 -10.28 -2.08 6.30
C LEU A 293 -10.69 -2.43 4.88
N VAL A 294 -10.15 -3.52 4.39
CA VAL A 294 -10.57 -4.14 3.13
C VAL A 294 -11.23 -5.47 3.42
N THR A 295 -12.43 -5.61 2.87
CA THR A 295 -13.23 -6.83 2.97
C THR A 295 -13.46 -7.41 1.59
N VAL A 296 -13.67 -8.71 1.51
CA VAL A 296 -14.01 -9.43 0.29
C VAL A 296 -15.20 -10.34 0.53
N ARG A 297 -15.96 -10.61 -0.55
CA ARG A 297 -17.05 -11.60 -0.49
C ARG A 297 -16.52 -12.93 -1.01
N LYS A 298 -16.56 -13.95 -0.15
CA LYS A 298 -16.22 -15.33 -0.52
C LYS A 298 -17.18 -15.89 -1.57
N PRO A 299 -16.79 -16.95 -2.28
CA PRO A 299 -17.68 -17.63 -3.22
C PRO A 299 -18.98 -18.21 -2.60
N ASP A 300 -18.97 -18.52 -1.30
CA ASP A 300 -20.14 -18.97 -0.53
C ASP A 300 -21.05 -17.82 -0.06
N GLY A 301 -20.70 -16.57 -0.38
CA GLY A 301 -21.44 -15.37 -0.02
C GLY A 301 -21.04 -14.74 1.31
N ALA A 302 -20.24 -15.41 2.14
CA ALA A 302 -19.76 -14.84 3.40
C ALA A 302 -18.74 -13.72 3.17
N TRP A 303 -18.70 -12.76 4.09
CA TRP A 303 -17.70 -11.68 4.08
C TRP A 303 -16.51 -12.03 4.96
N GLU A 304 -15.33 -11.58 4.57
CA GLU A 304 -14.12 -11.67 5.39
C GLU A 304 -13.28 -10.39 5.27
N ILE A 305 -12.50 -10.09 6.32
CA ILE A 305 -11.52 -9.00 6.34
C ILE A 305 -10.20 -9.57 5.84
N VAL A 306 -9.57 -8.92 4.85
CA VAL A 306 -8.32 -9.40 4.25
C VAL A 306 -7.11 -8.52 4.59
N TYR A 307 -7.27 -7.23 4.88
CA TYR A 307 -6.26 -6.33 5.45
C TYR A 307 -6.85 -4.98 5.87
#